data_bbe8e70c39f893f79876467c56d5fa51
#
_entry.id   bbe8e70c39f893f79876467c56d5fa51
#
_cell.length_a   1.000
_cell.length_b   1.000
_cell.length_c   1.000
_cell.angle_alpha   90.00
_cell.angle_beta   90.00
_cell.angle_gamma   90.00
#
_symmetry.space_group_name_H-M   'P 1'
#
loop_
_entity.id
_entity.type
_entity.pdbx_description
1 polymer ?
#
loop_
_entity_poly.entity_id
_entity_poly.type
_entity_poly.pdbx_seq_one_letter_code
_entity_poly.pdbx_strand_id
1 'polypeptide(L)'
;MKVTINQKKHDFPPGSRFAQVVQMIREANKDEPVTQALLQKTGKDHLTFILNRRIVKPEEYDSIELREGDEIRWIHPYAGG
;
A
#
# COMPACT_ATOMS: atom_id res chain seq x y z
N MET A 1 15.86 7.81 -2.24
CA MET A 1 14.79 8.80 -2.10
C MET A 1 13.90 8.46 -0.90
N LYS A 2 13.39 9.46 -0.25
CA LYS A 2 12.59 9.29 0.97
C LYS A 2 11.11 9.32 0.64
N VAL A 3 10.40 8.32 1.15
CA VAL A 3 8.95 8.20 0.99
C VAL A 3 8.37 7.92 2.37
N THR A 4 7.27 8.58 2.72
CA THR A 4 6.60 8.37 4.01
C THR A 4 5.47 7.36 3.83
N ILE A 5 5.45 6.32 4.66
CA ILE A 5 4.39 5.32 4.64
C ILE A 5 3.79 5.25 6.03
N ASN A 6 2.49 5.60 6.13
CA ASN A 6 1.79 5.69 7.42
C ASN A 6 2.63 6.42 8.46
N GLN A 7 3.14 7.60 8.06
CA GLN A 7 3.89 8.52 8.91
C GLN A 7 5.32 8.05 9.27
N LYS A 8 5.80 6.97 8.66
CA LYS A 8 7.18 6.51 8.85
C LYS A 8 7.95 6.70 7.56
N LYS A 9 9.18 7.21 7.69
CA LYS A 9 10.04 7.43 6.53
C LYS A 9 10.71 6.14 6.10
N HIS A 10 10.73 5.91 4.79
CA HIS A 10 11.38 4.76 4.19
C HIS A 10 12.26 5.22 3.05
N ASP A 11 13.34 4.49 2.80
CA ASP A 11 14.27 4.80 1.73
C ASP A 11 14.07 3.80 0.60
N PHE A 12 13.90 4.31 -0.62
CA PHE A 12 13.76 3.49 -1.81
C PHE A 12 14.76 3.94 -2.86
N PRO A 13 15.27 3.03 -3.69
CA PRO A 13 16.14 3.44 -4.78
C PRO A 13 15.35 4.23 -5.83
N PRO A 14 16.03 5.15 -6.55
CA PRO A 14 15.37 5.88 -7.63
C PRO A 14 14.80 4.91 -8.67
N GLY A 15 13.64 5.25 -9.21
CA GLY A 15 12.97 4.39 -10.18
C GLY A 15 12.02 3.36 -9.58
N SER A 16 11.93 3.31 -8.25
CA SER A 16 10.98 2.39 -7.60
C SER A 16 9.55 2.74 -7.98
N ARG A 17 8.72 1.72 -8.11
CA ARG A 17 7.32 1.87 -8.49
C ARG A 17 6.39 1.71 -7.29
N PHE A 18 5.20 2.29 -7.38
CA PHE A 18 4.20 2.17 -6.34
C PHE A 18 3.86 0.71 -6.05
N ALA A 19 3.84 -0.14 -7.09
CA ALA A 19 3.59 -1.57 -6.93
C ALA A 19 4.55 -2.24 -5.95
N GLN A 20 5.79 -1.78 -5.88
CA GLN A 20 6.77 -2.34 -4.94
C GLN A 20 6.39 -2.02 -3.50
N VAL A 21 5.85 -0.83 -3.25
CA VAL A 21 5.37 -0.45 -1.92
C VAL A 21 4.16 -1.30 -1.55
N VAL A 22 3.23 -1.47 -2.49
CA VAL A 22 2.03 -2.28 -2.26
C VAL A 22 2.43 -3.70 -1.86
N GLN A 23 3.37 -4.29 -2.60
CA GLN A 23 3.81 -5.65 -2.32
C GLN A 23 4.50 -5.76 -0.97
N MET A 24 5.32 -4.77 -0.61
CA MET A 24 5.98 -4.73 0.69
C MET A 24 4.96 -4.70 1.82
N ILE A 25 3.94 -3.86 1.69
CA ILE A 25 2.90 -3.72 2.70
C ILE A 25 2.08 -5.00 2.82
N ARG A 26 1.71 -5.61 1.69
CA ARG A 26 0.96 -6.87 1.69
C ARG A 26 1.76 -7.99 2.34
N GLU A 27 3.05 -8.06 2.06
CA GLU A 27 3.91 -9.07 2.67
C GLU A 27 3.99 -8.89 4.17
N ALA A 28 4.09 -7.64 4.63
CA ALA A 28 4.15 -7.34 6.06
C ALA A 28 2.85 -7.66 6.79
N ASN A 29 1.72 -7.65 6.09
CA ASN A 29 0.39 -7.87 6.69
C ASN A 29 -0.21 -9.23 6.39
N LYS A 30 0.49 -10.10 5.68
CA LYS A 30 -0.09 -11.36 5.21
C LYS A 30 -0.59 -12.28 6.33
N ASP A 31 0.02 -12.19 7.50
CA ASP A 31 -0.33 -13.05 8.64
C ASP A 31 -1.31 -12.40 9.62
N GLU A 32 -1.75 -11.19 9.33
CA GLU A 32 -2.71 -10.52 10.19
C GLU A 32 -4.07 -11.24 10.14
N PRO A 33 -4.74 -11.43 11.30
CA PRO A 33 -6.01 -12.15 11.32
C PRO A 33 -7.06 -11.58 10.40
N VAL A 34 -7.17 -10.25 10.30
CA VAL A 34 -8.16 -9.63 9.42
C VAL A 34 -7.83 -9.90 7.97
N THR A 35 -6.57 -9.87 7.59
CA THR A 35 -6.13 -10.16 6.24
C THR A 35 -6.47 -11.60 5.87
N GLN A 36 -6.17 -12.53 6.76
CA GLN A 36 -6.47 -13.95 6.55
C GLN A 36 -7.97 -14.18 6.39
N ALA A 37 -8.78 -13.54 7.21
CA ALA A 37 -10.23 -13.68 7.14
C ALA A 37 -10.77 -13.16 5.81
N LEU A 38 -10.27 -12.01 5.35
CA LEU A 38 -10.70 -11.43 4.07
C LEU A 38 -10.27 -12.29 2.89
N LEU A 39 -9.05 -12.80 2.92
CA LEU A 39 -8.55 -13.67 1.86
C LEU A 39 -9.38 -14.95 1.75
N GLN A 40 -9.78 -15.52 2.88
CA GLN A 40 -10.61 -16.72 2.89
C GLN A 40 -12.00 -16.45 2.37
N LYS A 41 -12.59 -15.30 2.68
CA LYS A 41 -13.95 -14.97 2.28
C LYS A 41 -14.07 -14.47 0.86
N THR A 42 -13.12 -13.63 0.41
CA THR A 42 -13.25 -12.92 -0.86
C THR A 42 -12.10 -13.17 -1.82
N GLY A 43 -11.01 -13.78 -1.35
CA GLY A 43 -9.82 -13.97 -2.16
C GLY A 43 -8.94 -12.73 -2.28
N LYS A 44 -9.30 -11.63 -1.60
CA LYS A 44 -8.55 -10.38 -1.65
C LYS A 44 -8.39 -9.81 -0.25
N ASP A 45 -7.30 -9.06 -0.04
CA ASP A 45 -7.05 -8.39 1.24
C ASP A 45 -7.82 -7.08 1.37
N HIS A 46 -8.30 -6.51 0.26
CA HIS A 46 -9.06 -5.27 0.22
C HIS A 46 -8.34 -4.05 0.82
N LEU A 47 -7.00 -4.10 0.89
CA LEU A 47 -6.25 -2.94 1.36
C LEU A 47 -6.44 -1.77 0.39
N THR A 48 -6.62 -0.58 0.94
CA THR A 48 -6.75 0.64 0.16
C THR A 48 -5.47 1.44 0.31
N PHE A 49 -4.92 1.88 -0.82
CA PHE A 49 -3.69 2.66 -0.85
C PHE A 49 -3.96 4.07 -1.32
N ILE A 50 -3.32 5.04 -0.65
CA ILE A 50 -3.52 6.46 -0.91
C ILE A 50 -2.15 7.09 -1.11
N LEU A 51 -1.99 7.79 -2.23
CA LEU A 51 -0.75 8.49 -2.57
C LEU A 51 -1.03 9.98 -2.62
N ASN A 52 -0.36 10.74 -1.76
CA ASN A 52 -0.52 12.20 -1.70
C ASN A 52 -1.99 12.61 -1.69
N ARG A 53 -2.75 11.97 -0.80
CA ARG A 53 -4.19 12.24 -0.57
C ARG A 53 -5.10 11.77 -1.70
N ARG A 54 -4.61 10.97 -2.64
CA ARG A 54 -5.42 10.41 -3.72
C ARG A 54 -5.43 8.89 -3.63
N ILE A 55 -6.63 8.31 -3.72
CA ILE A 55 -6.77 6.84 -3.74
C ILE A 55 -6.18 6.32 -5.05
N VAL A 56 -5.34 5.30 -4.94
CA VAL A 56 -4.69 4.67 -6.10
C VAL A 56 -5.41 3.35 -6.40
N LYS A 57 -5.82 3.18 -7.64
CA LYS A 57 -6.50 1.97 -8.07
C LYS A 57 -5.48 0.88 -8.43
N PRO A 58 -5.85 -0.41 -8.27
CA PRO A 58 -4.90 -1.49 -8.56
C PRO A 58 -4.29 -1.42 -9.97
N GLU A 59 -5.07 -1.01 -10.97
CA GLU A 59 -4.56 -0.92 -12.34
C GLU A 59 -3.51 0.17 -12.53
N GLU A 60 -3.35 1.05 -11.55
CA GLU A 60 -2.35 2.13 -11.60
C GLU A 60 -1.03 1.77 -10.92
N TYR A 61 -1.00 0.68 -10.12
CA TYR A 61 0.17 0.39 -9.27
C TYR A 61 1.47 0.30 -10.05
N ASP A 62 1.46 -0.35 -11.21
CA ASP A 62 2.67 -0.57 -11.98
C ASP A 62 3.12 0.66 -12.76
N SER A 63 2.24 1.61 -12.98
CA SER A 63 2.54 2.78 -13.81
C SER A 63 3.04 3.98 -13.00
N ILE A 64 2.84 3.98 -11.69
CA ILE A 64 3.25 5.11 -10.86
C ILE A 64 4.68 4.92 -10.39
N GLU A 65 5.54 5.88 -10.72
CA GLU A 65 6.91 5.93 -10.23
C GLU A 65 6.95 6.79 -8.98
N LEU A 66 7.63 6.28 -7.94
CA LEU A 66 7.76 7.02 -6.69
C LEU A 66 8.68 8.21 -6.85
N ARG A 67 8.41 9.27 -6.08
CA ARG A 67 9.20 10.49 -6.09
C ARG A 67 9.60 10.85 -4.67
N GLU A 68 10.68 11.63 -4.57
CA GLU A 68 11.14 12.15 -3.28
C GLU A 68 10.00 12.90 -2.58
N GLY A 69 9.77 12.55 -1.33
CA GLY A 69 8.77 13.24 -0.53
C GLY A 69 7.34 12.71 -0.67
N ASP A 70 7.12 11.67 -1.46
CA ASP A 70 5.79 11.09 -1.59
C ASP A 70 5.26 10.62 -0.24
N GLU A 71 3.98 10.85 -0.01
CA GLU A 71 3.28 10.39 1.19
C GLU A 71 2.31 9.30 0.82
N ILE A 72 2.51 8.12 1.40
CA ILE A 72 1.68 6.95 1.13
C ILE A 72 0.98 6.55 2.42
N ARG A 73 -0.31 6.25 2.31
CA ARG A 73 -1.08 5.69 3.41
C ARG A 73 -1.78 4.44 2.92
N TRP A 74 -2.00 3.52 3.83
CA TRP A 74 -2.80 2.34 3.55
C TRP A 74 -3.70 2.07 4.73
N ILE A 75 -4.91 1.57 4.43
CA ILE A 75 -5.91 1.30 5.46
C ILE A 75 -6.57 -0.03 5.18
N HIS A 76 -7.04 -0.66 6.26
CA HIS A 76 -7.83 -1.88 6.16
C HIS A 76 -9.26 -1.54 5.77
N PRO A 77 -9.91 -2.39 4.97
CA PRO A 77 -11.25 -2.09 4.44
C PRO A 77 -12.36 -2.09 5.49
N TYR A 78 -12.14 -2.76 6.61
CA TYR A 78 -13.15 -2.83 7.65
C TYR A 78 -13.17 -1.61 8.56
N ALA A 79 -12.24 -0.70 8.37
CA ALA A 79 -12.07 0.43 9.28
C ALA A 79 -13.30 1.34 9.33
N GLY A 80 -14.11 1.32 8.33
CA GLY A 80 -15.32 2.13 8.27
C GLY A 80 -16.59 1.37 8.55
N GLY A 81 -16.48 0.11 8.89
CA GLY A 81 -17.70 -0.65 9.01
C GLY A 81 -17.85 -1.46 10.20
#